data_f8388687727c75801067b1c351de250c
#
_entry.id   f8388687727c75801067b1c351de250c
#
_cell.length_a   1.000
_cell.length_b   1.000
_cell.length_c   1.000
_cell.angle_alpha   90.00
_cell.angle_beta   90.00
_cell.angle_gamma   90.00
#
_symmetry.space_group_name_H-M   'P 1'
#
loop_
_entity.id
_entity.type
_entity.pdbx_description
1 polymer ?
#
loop_
_entity_poly.entity_id
_entity_poly.type
_entity_poly.pdbx_seq_one_letter_code
_entity_poly.pdbx_strand_id
1 'polypeptide(L)'
;MGLFGNKKENKEGKNRTEKIGILDVGGGMRDIYGAGIFDYLIEKEIEIPYCIGVSAGSANIASYISKQKGRNFRFYEDYSFDKQYMSFKNYLKNGSYLDLDYIYGTLSNTDGKDAWDFEKAMESKQEMVVVSSDANTGKPVYFSKKDYKKDDYGMLKSSSNVPIVNKAYKWRGYELYDGGVCDPIPYKKAF
;
A
#
# COMPACT_ATOMS: atom_id res chain seq x y z
N MET A 1 -6.99 56.09 -35.02
CA MET A 1 -8.20 55.30 -34.90
C MET A 1 -7.86 53.95 -34.25
N GLY A 2 -7.83 53.94 -32.93
CA GLY A 2 -7.35 52.81 -32.14
C GLY A 2 -8.49 52.20 -31.34
N LEU A 3 -8.71 50.90 -31.49
CA LEU A 3 -9.61 50.07 -30.69
C LEU A 3 -8.84 49.49 -29.55
N PHE A 4 -9.01 50.03 -28.33
CA PHE A 4 -8.54 49.40 -27.11
C PHE A 4 -9.70 48.60 -26.52
N GLY A 5 -9.63 47.28 -26.67
CA GLY A 5 -10.49 46.32 -25.97
C GLY A 5 -9.99 46.14 -24.55
N ASN A 6 -10.81 46.52 -23.58
CA ASN A 6 -10.60 46.22 -22.15
C ASN A 6 -10.66 44.72 -21.91
N LYS A 7 -9.54 44.05 -21.69
CA LYS A 7 -9.50 42.76 -21.02
C LYS A 7 -9.82 42.96 -19.54
N LYS A 8 -11.01 42.57 -19.12
CA LYS A 8 -11.31 42.35 -17.70
C LYS A 8 -10.46 41.18 -17.22
N GLU A 9 -9.43 41.48 -16.44
CA GLU A 9 -8.74 40.47 -15.64
C GLU A 9 -9.73 39.93 -14.59
N ASN A 10 -10.14 38.68 -14.75
CA ASN A 10 -10.82 37.96 -13.71
C ASN A 10 -9.81 37.66 -12.60
N LYS A 11 -9.73 38.53 -11.60
CA LYS A 11 -9.10 38.26 -10.32
C LYS A 11 -10.04 37.41 -9.45
N GLU A 12 -10.19 36.15 -9.76
CA GLU A 12 -10.58 35.15 -8.79
C GLU A 12 -9.40 34.22 -8.56
N GLY A 13 -8.43 34.70 -7.78
CA GLY A 13 -7.43 33.88 -7.13
C GLY A 13 -8.09 33.01 -6.07
N LYS A 14 -8.81 31.95 -6.47
CA LYS A 14 -9.06 30.85 -5.58
C LYS A 14 -7.70 30.22 -5.29
N ASN A 15 -7.18 30.44 -4.07
CA ASN A 15 -6.15 29.62 -3.45
C ASN A 15 -6.66 28.18 -3.41
N ARG A 16 -6.58 27.45 -4.52
CA ARG A 16 -6.65 26.01 -4.53
C ARG A 16 -5.35 25.57 -3.90
N THR A 17 -5.38 25.24 -2.62
CA THR A 17 -4.33 24.43 -2.02
C THR A 17 -4.35 23.12 -2.80
N GLU A 18 -3.41 22.95 -3.72
CA GLU A 18 -3.26 21.72 -4.47
C GLU A 18 -3.00 20.60 -3.46
N LYS A 19 -3.91 19.61 -3.43
CA LYS A 19 -3.72 18.42 -2.61
C LYS A 19 -2.91 17.43 -3.44
N ILE A 20 -1.75 17.08 -2.94
CA ILE A 20 -0.87 16.08 -3.58
C ILE A 20 -1.11 14.73 -2.91
N GLY A 21 -1.26 13.71 -3.74
CA GLY A 21 -1.31 12.31 -3.31
C GLY A 21 -0.34 11.45 -4.10
N ILE A 22 0.03 10.31 -3.56
CA ILE A 22 0.84 9.30 -4.23
C ILE A 22 0.06 7.98 -4.31
N LEU A 23 0.09 7.37 -5.50
CA LEU A 23 -0.42 6.02 -5.74
C LEU A 23 0.75 5.10 -6.02
N ASP A 24 0.85 4.02 -5.24
CA ASP A 24 1.72 2.90 -5.53
C ASP A 24 0.85 1.69 -5.89
N VAL A 25 0.90 1.30 -7.16
CA VAL A 25 0.03 0.27 -7.71
C VAL A 25 0.61 -1.14 -7.54
N GLY A 26 1.78 -1.24 -6.91
CA GLY A 26 2.44 -2.50 -6.67
C GLY A 26 2.99 -3.15 -7.94
N GLY A 27 3.06 -4.47 -7.92
CA GLY A 27 3.58 -5.27 -9.05
C GLY A 27 4.44 -6.45 -8.62
N GLY A 28 4.23 -6.94 -7.39
CA GLY A 28 5.03 -8.00 -6.77
C GLY A 28 6.49 -7.57 -6.65
N MET A 29 7.42 -8.44 -7.05
CA MET A 29 8.87 -8.18 -6.94
C MET A 29 9.38 -6.97 -7.75
N ARG A 30 8.66 -6.57 -8.81
CA ARG A 30 9.04 -5.39 -9.61
C ARG A 30 8.88 -4.08 -8.86
N ASP A 31 8.10 -4.10 -7.78
CA ASP A 31 7.83 -2.93 -6.97
C ASP A 31 8.98 -2.55 -6.01
N ILE A 32 10.11 -3.23 -6.10
CA ILE A 32 11.39 -2.77 -5.57
C ILE A 32 11.75 -1.37 -6.09
N TYR A 33 11.25 -1.00 -7.28
CA TYR A 33 11.38 0.36 -7.82
C TYR A 33 10.63 1.38 -6.95
N GLY A 34 9.37 1.07 -6.55
CA GLY A 34 8.59 1.87 -5.62
C GLY A 34 9.28 2.00 -4.26
N ALA A 35 9.85 0.89 -3.75
CA ALA A 35 10.63 0.92 -2.52
C ALA A 35 11.77 1.95 -2.57
N GLY A 36 12.52 2.01 -3.68
CA GLY A 36 13.59 2.99 -3.88
C GLY A 36 13.10 4.44 -3.90
N ILE A 37 11.93 4.68 -4.51
CA ILE A 37 11.29 6.02 -4.51
C ILE A 37 10.93 6.42 -3.08
N PHE A 38 10.28 5.55 -2.30
CA PHE A 38 9.89 5.86 -0.93
C PHE A 38 11.10 6.04 -0.01
N ASP A 39 12.15 5.25 -0.17
CA ASP A 39 13.39 5.45 0.57
C ASP A 39 14.03 6.81 0.28
N TYR A 40 13.98 7.27 -0.98
CA TYR A 40 14.42 8.62 -1.35
C TYR A 40 13.54 9.71 -0.70
N LEU A 41 12.20 9.55 -0.71
CA LEU A 41 11.29 10.49 -0.06
C LEU A 41 11.56 10.58 1.45
N ILE A 42 11.81 9.44 2.12
CA ILE A 42 12.20 9.41 3.53
C ILE A 42 13.51 10.17 3.76
N GLU A 43 14.53 9.92 2.91
CA GLU A 43 15.84 10.58 3.02
C GLU A 43 15.74 12.10 2.84
N LYS A 44 14.85 12.56 1.95
CA LYS A 44 14.62 13.99 1.69
C LYS A 44 13.59 14.61 2.61
N GLU A 45 13.08 13.87 3.60
CA GLU A 45 12.04 14.32 4.54
C GLU A 45 10.80 14.89 3.83
N ILE A 46 10.48 14.33 2.64
CA ILE A 46 9.30 14.71 1.87
C ILE A 46 8.13 13.87 2.36
N GLU A 47 7.11 14.52 2.90
CA GLU A 47 5.88 13.88 3.37
C GLU A 47 4.72 14.19 2.42
N ILE A 48 4.21 13.17 1.73
CA ILE A 48 3.04 13.29 0.86
C ILE A 48 1.80 13.01 1.68
N PRO A 49 0.84 13.95 1.78
CA PRO A 49 -0.23 13.88 2.76
C PRO A 49 -1.23 12.75 2.53
N TYR A 50 -1.41 12.27 1.30
CA TYR A 50 -2.33 11.19 0.95
C TYR A 50 -1.63 10.11 0.16
N CYS A 51 -1.65 8.89 0.68
CA CYS A 51 -0.99 7.74 0.09
C CYS A 51 -2.00 6.61 -0.10
N ILE A 52 -2.04 6.03 -1.30
CA ILE A 52 -2.91 4.89 -1.60
C ILE A 52 -2.09 3.78 -2.23
N GLY A 53 -2.16 2.59 -1.65
CA GLY A 53 -1.38 1.42 -2.04
C GLY A 53 -2.21 0.23 -2.48
N VAL A 54 -1.72 -0.47 -3.48
CA VAL A 54 -2.27 -1.72 -4.00
C VAL A 54 -1.18 -2.78 -3.96
N SER A 55 -1.51 -3.98 -3.48
CA SER A 55 -0.56 -5.09 -3.49
C SER A 55 0.74 -4.75 -2.76
N ALA A 56 1.90 -5.03 -3.35
CA ALA A 56 3.21 -4.68 -2.82
C ALA A 56 3.36 -3.18 -2.49
N GLY A 57 2.69 -2.29 -3.27
CA GLY A 57 2.70 -0.85 -3.02
C GLY A 57 2.09 -0.46 -1.67
N SER A 58 1.16 -1.26 -1.13
CA SER A 58 0.63 -1.03 0.21
C SER A 58 1.69 -1.24 1.29
N ALA A 59 2.60 -2.22 1.13
CA ALA A 59 3.71 -2.47 2.03
C ALA A 59 4.79 -1.38 1.92
N ASN A 60 5.07 -0.90 0.70
CA ASN A 60 5.99 0.22 0.48
C ASN A 60 5.52 1.48 1.22
N ILE A 61 4.24 1.83 1.06
CA ILE A 61 3.63 2.98 1.74
C ILE A 61 3.64 2.79 3.26
N ALA A 62 3.36 1.58 3.78
CA ALA A 62 3.38 1.31 5.21
C ALA A 62 4.75 1.65 5.82
N SER A 63 5.84 1.23 5.19
CA SER A 63 7.20 1.55 5.62
C SER A 63 7.54 3.03 5.44
N TYR A 64 7.02 3.67 4.40
CA TYR A 64 7.21 5.10 4.14
C TYR A 64 6.60 5.97 5.24
N ILE A 65 5.32 5.75 5.59
CA ILE A 65 4.64 6.57 6.61
C ILE A 65 5.20 6.34 8.02
N SER A 66 5.81 5.18 8.27
CA SER A 66 6.55 4.89 9.51
C SER A 66 8.02 5.32 9.47
N LYS A 67 8.48 5.92 8.36
CA LYS A 67 9.86 6.41 8.16
C LYS A 67 10.93 5.31 8.32
N GLN A 68 10.60 4.08 7.95
CA GLN A 68 11.50 2.93 8.03
C GLN A 68 12.30 2.73 6.74
N LYS A 69 13.25 3.64 6.48
CA LYS A 69 14.14 3.57 5.31
C LYS A 69 14.84 2.21 5.22
N GLY A 70 14.89 1.64 4.01
CA GLY A 70 15.51 0.35 3.71
C GLY A 70 14.70 -0.87 4.12
N ARG A 71 13.59 -0.70 4.89
CA ARG A 71 12.77 -1.84 5.30
C ARG A 71 12.19 -2.58 4.10
N ASN A 72 11.59 -1.86 3.14
CA ASN A 72 11.03 -2.48 1.95
C ASN A 72 12.09 -3.20 1.12
N PHE A 73 13.27 -2.59 0.95
CA PHE A 73 14.36 -3.20 0.19
C PHE A 73 14.73 -4.58 0.75
N ARG A 74 14.83 -4.74 2.08
CA ARG A 74 15.09 -6.05 2.70
C ARG A 74 14.03 -7.09 2.38
N PHE A 75 12.75 -6.69 2.27
CA PHE A 75 11.68 -7.61 1.89
C PHE A 75 11.82 -8.11 0.45
N TYR A 76 12.34 -7.28 -0.45
CA TYR A 76 12.60 -7.68 -1.84
C TYR A 76 13.91 -8.45 -2.01
N GLU A 77 14.95 -8.14 -1.24
CA GLU A 77 16.27 -8.75 -1.38
C GLU A 77 16.47 -9.96 -0.47
N ASP A 78 16.24 -9.80 0.84
CA ASP A 78 16.58 -10.83 1.83
C ASP A 78 15.49 -11.90 1.96
N TYR A 79 14.21 -11.48 1.99
CA TYR A 79 13.11 -12.40 2.33
C TYR A 79 12.40 -12.98 1.12
N SER A 80 12.52 -12.40 -0.06
CA SER A 80 11.82 -12.86 -1.26
C SER A 80 12.21 -14.26 -1.69
N PHE A 81 13.47 -14.65 -1.42
CA PHE A 81 13.98 -15.99 -1.73
C PHE A 81 13.80 -17.00 -0.59
N ASP A 82 13.22 -16.57 0.54
CA ASP A 82 12.96 -17.48 1.65
C ASP A 82 11.87 -18.48 1.26
N LYS A 83 12.19 -19.79 1.39
CA LYS A 83 11.26 -20.88 1.10
C LYS A 83 10.04 -20.89 2.04
N GLN A 84 10.10 -20.18 3.18
CA GLN A 84 8.95 -19.96 4.04
C GLN A 84 7.96 -19.00 3.39
N TYR A 85 8.44 -17.98 2.69
CA TYR A 85 7.59 -17.02 2.01
C TYR A 85 6.97 -17.61 0.74
N MET A 86 7.78 -18.10 -0.18
CA MET A 86 7.31 -18.57 -1.48
C MET A 86 7.76 -20.01 -1.74
N SER A 87 6.83 -20.94 -1.77
CA SER A 87 7.17 -22.31 -2.12
C SER A 87 5.97 -23.14 -2.62
N PHE A 88 6.27 -24.08 -3.51
CA PHE A 88 5.30 -25.07 -3.94
C PHE A 88 4.86 -25.97 -2.78
N LYS A 89 5.70 -26.15 -1.77
CA LYS A 89 5.35 -26.88 -0.53
C LYS A 89 4.23 -26.17 0.23
N ASN A 90 4.27 -24.84 0.30
CA ASN A 90 3.19 -24.05 0.92
C ASN A 90 1.88 -24.26 0.16
N TYR A 91 1.93 -24.24 -1.18
CA TYR A 91 0.78 -24.50 -2.02
C TYR A 91 0.15 -25.88 -1.78
N LEU A 92 0.96 -26.93 -1.74
CA LEU A 92 0.49 -28.30 -1.47
C LEU A 92 -0.08 -28.45 -0.05
N LYS A 93 0.53 -27.79 0.95
CA LYS A 93 0.12 -27.91 2.35
C LYS A 93 -1.10 -27.04 2.67
N ASN A 94 -1.12 -25.81 2.22
CA ASN A 94 -2.06 -24.79 2.66
C ASN A 94 -2.97 -24.29 1.53
N GLY A 95 -2.69 -24.66 0.26
CA GLY A 95 -3.37 -24.16 -0.93
C GLY A 95 -3.04 -22.68 -1.23
N SER A 96 -1.92 -22.20 -0.72
CA SER A 96 -1.40 -20.84 -0.95
C SER A 96 0.10 -20.91 -1.18
N TYR A 97 0.57 -20.37 -2.30
CA TYR A 97 1.98 -20.34 -2.67
C TYR A 97 2.76 -19.31 -1.86
N LEU A 98 2.13 -18.13 -1.65
CA LEU A 98 2.67 -17.05 -0.84
C LEU A 98 2.20 -17.22 0.61
N ASP A 99 3.14 -17.33 1.55
CA ASP A 99 2.84 -17.27 2.98
C ASP A 99 2.83 -15.82 3.45
N LEU A 100 1.67 -15.19 3.37
CA LEU A 100 1.49 -13.80 3.80
C LEU A 100 1.51 -13.67 5.33
N ASP A 101 1.26 -14.75 6.07
CA ASP A 101 1.41 -14.76 7.52
C ASP A 101 2.88 -14.74 7.93
N TYR A 102 3.76 -15.35 7.14
CA TYR A 102 5.20 -15.23 7.35
C TYR A 102 5.66 -13.77 7.19
N ILE A 103 5.31 -13.12 6.08
CA ILE A 103 5.73 -11.75 5.77
C ILE A 103 5.11 -10.73 6.72
N TYR A 104 3.77 -10.71 6.81
CA TYR A 104 3.05 -9.68 7.57
C TYR A 104 2.72 -10.08 9.01
N GLY A 105 2.91 -11.34 9.37
CA GLY A 105 2.79 -11.83 10.74
C GLY A 105 4.18 -12.01 11.36
N THR A 106 4.90 -13.06 10.99
CA THR A 106 6.16 -13.43 11.65
C THR A 106 7.26 -12.37 11.54
N LEU A 107 7.46 -11.77 10.36
CA LEU A 107 8.53 -10.78 10.18
C LEU A 107 8.12 -9.38 10.64
N SER A 108 6.85 -9.00 10.46
CA SER A 108 6.39 -7.62 10.63
C SER A 108 5.74 -7.32 11.98
N ASN A 109 5.37 -8.34 12.76
CA ASN A 109 4.83 -8.15 14.11
C ASN A 109 5.85 -7.50 15.04
N THR A 110 5.40 -6.97 16.16
CA THR A 110 6.20 -6.22 17.12
C THR A 110 7.46 -6.98 17.60
N ASP A 111 7.39 -8.30 17.68
CA ASP A 111 8.50 -9.20 18.04
C ASP A 111 9.23 -9.78 16.82
N GLY A 112 8.81 -9.41 15.63
CA GLY A 112 9.37 -9.89 14.38
C GLY A 112 10.74 -9.29 14.06
N LYS A 113 11.49 -10.01 13.21
CA LYS A 113 12.84 -9.61 12.80
C LYS A 113 12.89 -8.25 12.08
N ASP A 114 11.81 -7.88 11.41
CA ASP A 114 11.67 -6.62 10.65
C ASP A 114 10.33 -5.95 10.95
N ALA A 115 10.11 -5.72 12.25
CA ALA A 115 8.86 -5.19 12.77
C ALA A 115 8.44 -3.90 12.07
N TRP A 116 7.14 -3.78 11.76
CA TRP A 116 6.59 -2.52 11.33
C TRP A 116 6.36 -1.61 12.54
N ASP A 117 6.90 -0.39 12.46
CA ASP A 117 6.70 0.64 13.48
C ASP A 117 5.27 1.20 13.38
N PHE A 118 4.35 0.42 13.95
CA PHE A 118 2.92 0.71 13.90
C PHE A 118 2.59 2.05 14.58
N GLU A 119 3.18 2.32 15.74
CA GLU A 119 2.94 3.55 16.49
C GLU A 119 3.32 4.77 15.65
N LYS A 120 4.51 4.76 15.08
CA LYS A 120 4.98 5.85 14.23
C LYS A 120 4.12 6.03 12.97
N ALA A 121 3.65 4.93 12.38
CA ALA A 121 2.72 5.01 11.26
C ALA A 121 1.37 5.64 11.66
N MET A 122 0.86 5.34 12.87
CA MET A 122 -0.39 5.92 13.35
C MET A 122 -0.26 7.39 13.76
N GLU A 123 0.88 7.80 14.30
CA GLU A 123 1.21 9.18 14.65
C GLU A 123 1.43 10.07 13.42
N SER A 124 1.82 9.49 12.29
CA SER A 124 2.01 10.22 11.03
C SER A 124 0.75 10.98 10.63
N LYS A 125 0.90 12.20 10.17
CA LYS A 125 -0.19 13.02 9.60
C LYS A 125 -0.62 12.57 8.20
N GLN A 126 0.17 11.69 7.59
CA GLN A 126 -0.11 11.17 6.26
C GLN A 126 -1.28 10.18 6.33
N GLU A 127 -2.25 10.35 5.43
CA GLU A 127 -3.31 9.37 5.23
C GLU A 127 -2.76 8.18 4.45
N MET A 128 -3.15 6.97 4.86
CA MET A 128 -2.83 5.75 4.13
C MET A 128 -4.10 4.96 3.85
N VAL A 129 -4.30 4.65 2.58
CA VAL A 129 -5.38 3.79 2.11
C VAL A 129 -4.79 2.55 1.45
N VAL A 130 -5.28 1.38 1.84
CA VAL A 130 -4.93 0.09 1.24
C VAL A 130 -6.12 -0.45 0.50
N VAL A 131 -5.89 -0.92 -0.73
CA VAL A 131 -6.94 -1.45 -1.61
C VAL A 131 -6.90 -2.97 -1.62
N SER A 132 -8.07 -3.58 -1.45
CA SER A 132 -8.30 -5.01 -1.63
C SER A 132 -9.52 -5.23 -2.52
N SER A 133 -9.72 -6.46 -2.98
CA SER A 133 -10.87 -6.86 -3.81
C SER A 133 -11.74 -7.85 -3.05
N ASP A 134 -13.03 -7.58 -2.91
CA ASP A 134 -13.97 -8.52 -2.31
C ASP A 134 -14.36 -9.60 -3.33
N ALA A 135 -14.02 -10.85 -3.02
CA ALA A 135 -14.28 -12.00 -3.88
C ALA A 135 -15.77 -12.29 -4.09
N ASN A 136 -16.63 -11.91 -3.15
CA ASN A 136 -18.06 -12.19 -3.22
C ASN A 136 -18.81 -11.18 -4.09
N THR A 137 -18.37 -9.92 -4.07
CA THR A 137 -19.06 -8.83 -4.78
C THR A 137 -18.35 -8.37 -6.03
N GLY A 138 -17.06 -8.70 -6.19
CA GLY A 138 -16.22 -8.19 -7.28
C GLY A 138 -15.96 -6.69 -7.19
N LYS A 139 -16.07 -6.10 -5.99
CA LYS A 139 -15.88 -4.66 -5.77
C LYS A 139 -14.61 -4.38 -4.98
N PRO A 140 -13.98 -3.21 -5.19
CA PRO A 140 -12.85 -2.81 -4.36
C PRO A 140 -13.29 -2.47 -2.94
N VAL A 141 -12.45 -2.81 -1.97
CA VAL A 141 -12.58 -2.44 -0.56
C VAL A 141 -11.36 -1.61 -0.19
N TYR A 142 -11.62 -0.48 0.47
CA TYR A 142 -10.56 0.47 0.85
C TYR A 142 -10.46 0.53 2.37
N PHE A 143 -9.29 0.15 2.87
CA PHE A 143 -8.96 0.21 4.29
C PHE A 143 -8.11 1.45 4.57
N SER A 144 -8.47 2.18 5.61
CA SER A 144 -7.78 3.40 6.05
C SER A 144 -7.18 3.20 7.44
N LYS A 145 -6.45 4.18 7.96
CA LYS A 145 -5.81 4.08 9.29
C LYS A 145 -6.75 3.66 10.42
N LYS A 146 -8.03 4.03 10.36
CA LYS A 146 -9.05 3.61 11.35
C LYS A 146 -9.31 2.10 11.39
N ASP A 147 -8.94 1.40 10.32
CA ASP A 147 -9.11 -0.04 10.18
C ASP A 147 -7.87 -0.81 10.65
N TYR A 148 -6.77 -0.12 10.95
CA TYR A 148 -5.50 -0.76 11.31
C TYR A 148 -5.50 -1.08 12.81
N LYS A 149 -4.82 -2.16 13.13
CA LYS A 149 -4.61 -2.60 14.51
C LYS A 149 -3.21 -3.18 14.61
N LYS A 150 -2.53 -2.89 15.72
CA LYS A 150 -1.21 -3.43 16.00
C LYS A 150 -1.21 -4.95 15.90
N ASP A 151 -0.22 -5.49 15.21
CA ASP A 151 -0.04 -6.93 14.97
C ASP A 151 -1.21 -7.63 14.25
N ASP A 152 -2.14 -6.84 13.67
CA ASP A 152 -3.20 -7.32 12.77
C ASP A 152 -3.08 -6.59 11.42
N TYR A 153 -2.26 -7.13 10.54
CA TYR A 153 -1.97 -6.54 9.23
C TYR A 153 -2.81 -7.18 8.12
N GLY A 154 -4.05 -7.53 8.43
CA GLY A 154 -5.00 -8.15 7.50
C GLY A 154 -5.24 -7.33 6.24
N MET A 155 -5.19 -6.00 6.33
CA MET A 155 -5.30 -5.12 5.17
C MET A 155 -4.11 -5.28 4.21
N LEU A 156 -2.87 -5.41 4.71
CA LEU A 156 -1.68 -5.64 3.87
C LEU A 156 -1.69 -7.05 3.28
N LYS A 157 -2.05 -8.06 4.09
CA LYS A 157 -2.21 -9.44 3.64
C LYS A 157 -3.24 -9.53 2.52
N SER A 158 -4.41 -8.93 2.70
CA SER A 158 -5.49 -8.98 1.71
C SER A 158 -5.13 -8.27 0.42
N SER A 159 -4.47 -7.11 0.51
CA SER A 159 -4.03 -6.34 -0.66
C SER A 159 -2.98 -7.07 -1.50
N SER A 160 -2.18 -7.93 -0.88
CA SER A 160 -1.12 -8.73 -1.53
C SER A 160 -1.55 -10.16 -1.86
N ASN A 161 -2.82 -10.50 -1.64
CA ASN A 161 -3.31 -11.87 -1.78
C ASN A 161 -3.75 -12.18 -3.23
N VAL A 162 -2.80 -12.57 -4.07
CA VAL A 162 -3.02 -12.80 -5.50
C VAL A 162 -3.91 -14.03 -5.73
N PRO A 163 -5.02 -13.91 -6.50
CA PRO A 163 -5.87 -15.05 -6.84
C PRO A 163 -5.08 -16.09 -7.65
N ILE A 164 -5.57 -17.34 -7.66
CA ILE A 164 -4.96 -18.53 -8.29
C ILE A 164 -3.76 -19.07 -7.51
N VAL A 165 -2.83 -18.20 -7.11
CA VAL A 165 -1.66 -18.62 -6.30
C VAL A 165 -1.98 -18.75 -4.83
N ASN A 166 -3.01 -18.05 -4.34
CA ASN A 166 -3.48 -18.11 -2.97
C ASN A 166 -5.00 -18.29 -2.89
N LYS A 167 -5.48 -18.84 -1.76
CA LYS A 167 -6.90 -18.84 -1.39
C LYS A 167 -7.36 -17.45 -1.00
N ALA A 168 -8.67 -17.17 -1.10
CA ALA A 168 -9.25 -15.92 -0.58
C ALA A 168 -8.89 -15.74 0.91
N TYR A 169 -8.41 -14.55 1.25
CA TYR A 169 -8.07 -14.19 2.62
C TYR A 169 -9.32 -13.74 3.37
N LYS A 170 -9.67 -14.47 4.43
CA LYS A 170 -10.84 -14.13 5.25
C LYS A 170 -10.46 -13.17 6.36
N TRP A 171 -11.01 -11.97 6.31
CA TRP A 171 -10.73 -10.94 7.31
C TRP A 171 -11.92 -9.98 7.46
N ARG A 172 -12.30 -9.68 8.69
CA ARG A 172 -13.40 -8.75 9.03
C ARG A 172 -14.72 -9.02 8.28
N GLY A 173 -15.03 -10.29 8.04
CA GLY A 173 -16.27 -10.69 7.34
C GLY A 173 -16.20 -10.64 5.82
N TYR A 174 -15.06 -10.25 5.25
CA TYR A 174 -14.80 -10.30 3.81
C TYR A 174 -14.03 -11.55 3.41
N GLU A 175 -14.15 -11.92 2.16
CA GLU A 175 -13.24 -12.81 1.45
C GLU A 175 -12.46 -11.98 0.43
N LEU A 176 -11.16 -11.80 0.65
CA LEU A 176 -10.38 -10.77 -0.01
C LEU A 176 -9.27 -11.34 -0.89
N TYR A 177 -9.07 -10.64 -1.99
CA TYR A 177 -7.93 -10.80 -2.90
C TYR A 177 -7.21 -9.47 -3.11
N ASP A 178 -6.09 -9.52 -3.84
CA ASP A 178 -5.27 -8.38 -4.25
C ASP A 178 -6.12 -7.26 -4.83
N GLY A 179 -5.85 -6.04 -4.40
CA GLY A 179 -6.59 -4.84 -4.82
C GLY A 179 -6.53 -4.60 -6.32
N GLY A 180 -5.45 -5.04 -6.97
CA GLY A 180 -5.27 -4.94 -8.42
C GLY A 180 -6.29 -5.71 -9.26
N VAL A 181 -7.06 -6.61 -8.65
CA VAL A 181 -8.14 -7.32 -9.35
C VAL A 181 -9.31 -6.40 -9.69
N CYS A 182 -9.74 -5.55 -8.76
CA CYS A 182 -10.93 -4.70 -8.94
C CYS A 182 -10.59 -3.24 -9.20
N ASP A 183 -9.51 -2.72 -8.61
CA ASP A 183 -9.09 -1.33 -8.80
C ASP A 183 -7.56 -1.20 -8.83
N PRO A 184 -6.95 -1.55 -9.97
CA PRO A 184 -5.50 -1.57 -10.10
C PRO A 184 -4.85 -0.19 -10.05
N ILE A 185 -5.59 0.88 -10.38
CA ILE A 185 -5.12 2.27 -10.34
C ILE A 185 -6.19 3.12 -9.68
N PRO A 186 -6.23 3.17 -8.34
CA PRO A 186 -7.34 3.73 -7.56
C PRO A 186 -7.36 5.26 -7.55
N TYR A 187 -7.11 5.92 -8.70
CA TYR A 187 -7.05 7.38 -8.78
C TYR A 187 -8.39 8.05 -8.43
N LYS A 188 -9.52 7.41 -8.78
CA LYS A 188 -10.86 7.94 -8.44
C LYS A 188 -11.13 7.97 -6.94
N LYS A 189 -10.45 7.11 -6.17
CA LYS A 189 -10.55 7.10 -4.71
C LYS A 189 -9.75 8.22 -4.07
N ALA A 190 -8.75 8.75 -4.78
CA ALA A 190 -7.89 9.82 -4.31
C ALA A 190 -8.52 11.23 -4.48
N PHE A 191 -9.57 11.33 -5.28
CA PHE A 191 -10.37 12.54 -5.51
C PHE A 191 -11.76 12.42 -4.84
#